data_cf655eb36990f688ee0891ca30dc4118
#
_entry.id   cf655eb36990f688ee0891ca30dc4118
#
_cell.length_a   1.000
_cell.length_b   1.000
_cell.length_c   1.000
_cell.angle_alpha   90.00
_cell.angle_beta   90.00
_cell.angle_gamma   90.00
#
_symmetry.space_group_name_H-M   'P 1'
#
loop_
_entity.id
_entity.type
_entity.pdbx_description
1 polymer ?
#
loop_
_entity_poly.entity_id
_entity_poly.type
_entity_poly.pdbx_seq_one_letter_code
_entity_poly.pdbx_strand_id
1 'polypeptide(L)'
;IAQIKRHPDYARVGMVLCHQGVVRATSRDGRPVRGLRVAVNLDRLRQVVAANKQRPGIVEILVSIDSDRDLKVGDDVMLLLVAGDIRENVIAALSATLDAIKTQVTHKTEYFT
;
A
#
# COMPACT_ATOMS: atom_id res chain seq x y z
N ILE A 1 -3.28 3.79 -12.29
CA ILE A 1 -3.21 5.20 -12.73
C ILE A 1 -4.39 5.56 -13.63
N ALA A 2 -4.78 4.67 -14.53
CA ALA A 2 -5.93 4.91 -15.39
C ALA A 2 -7.22 5.16 -14.60
N GLN A 3 -7.43 4.45 -13.48
CA GLN A 3 -8.58 4.67 -12.61
C GLN A 3 -8.56 6.05 -11.96
N ILE A 4 -7.38 6.53 -11.59
CA ILE A 4 -7.23 7.86 -11.00
C ILE A 4 -7.62 8.92 -12.02
N LYS A 5 -7.19 8.78 -13.29
CA LYS A 5 -7.50 9.73 -14.35
C LYS A 5 -9.00 9.80 -14.67
N ARG A 6 -9.74 8.76 -14.36
CA ARG A 6 -11.20 8.72 -14.55
C ARG A 6 -11.99 9.24 -13.36
N HIS A 7 -11.31 9.57 -12.27
CA HIS A 7 -11.97 10.08 -11.07
C HIS A 7 -12.66 11.41 -11.37
N PRO A 8 -13.90 11.62 -10.88
CA PRO A 8 -14.64 12.88 -11.12
C PRO A 8 -13.85 14.12 -10.66
N ASP A 9 -13.05 14.00 -9.61
CA ASP A 9 -12.29 15.09 -9.03
C ASP A 9 -10.84 15.14 -9.51
N TYR A 10 -10.51 14.49 -10.63
CA TYR A 10 -9.13 14.43 -11.12
C TYR A 10 -8.52 15.82 -11.37
N ALA A 11 -9.35 16.82 -11.67
CA ALA A 11 -8.87 18.20 -11.84
C ALA A 11 -8.24 18.78 -10.57
N ARG A 12 -8.54 18.22 -9.40
CA ARG A 12 -7.96 18.64 -8.12
C ARG A 12 -6.64 17.94 -7.82
N VAL A 13 -6.26 16.95 -8.62
CA VAL A 13 -5.06 16.15 -8.40
C VAL A 13 -3.85 16.89 -8.96
N GLY A 14 -2.88 17.17 -8.09
CA GLY A 14 -1.59 17.74 -8.49
C GLY A 14 -0.47 16.70 -8.46
N MET A 15 -0.69 15.57 -7.77
CA MET A 15 0.32 14.53 -7.62
C MET A 15 -0.33 13.17 -7.42
N VAL A 16 0.23 12.15 -8.06
CA VAL A 16 -0.06 10.75 -7.77
C VAL A 16 1.23 10.07 -7.30
N LEU A 17 1.21 9.47 -6.13
CA LEU A 17 2.36 8.76 -5.57
C LEU A 17 2.03 7.28 -5.47
N CYS A 18 2.94 6.46 -5.98
CA CYS A 18 2.78 5.01 -6.00
C CYS A 18 3.84 4.35 -5.12
N HIS A 19 3.40 3.45 -4.22
CA HIS A 19 4.27 2.55 -3.48
C HIS A 19 4.05 1.14 -4.00
N GLN A 20 5.14 0.48 -4.38
CA GLN A 20 5.14 -0.92 -4.81
C GLN A 20 5.99 -1.72 -3.83
N GLY A 21 5.36 -2.65 -3.11
CA GLY A 21 6.06 -3.58 -2.23
C GLY A 21 6.43 -4.84 -2.98
N VAL A 22 7.69 -5.27 -2.83
CA VAL A 22 8.25 -6.42 -3.53
C VAL A 22 8.86 -7.36 -2.50
N VAL A 23 8.78 -8.67 -2.74
CA VAL A 23 9.42 -9.66 -1.88
C VAL A 23 10.94 -9.56 -2.03
N ARG A 24 11.61 -9.25 -0.93
CA ARG A 24 13.06 -9.06 -0.87
C ARG A 24 13.77 -10.37 -0.50
N ALA A 25 14.98 -10.56 -0.98
CA ALA A 25 15.78 -11.77 -0.69
C ALA A 25 16.27 -11.86 0.75
N THR A 26 16.18 -10.77 1.51
CA THR A 26 16.59 -10.74 2.92
C THR A 26 15.49 -10.11 3.78
N SER A 27 15.35 -10.61 5.03
CA SER A 27 14.50 -9.95 6.01
C SER A 27 15.11 -8.65 6.51
N ARG A 28 14.36 -7.90 7.29
CA ARG A 28 14.83 -6.62 7.84
C ARG A 28 16.07 -6.80 8.72
N ASP A 29 16.20 -7.93 9.38
CA ASP A 29 17.37 -8.28 10.23
C ASP A 29 18.51 -8.98 9.46
N GLY A 30 18.42 -9.05 8.12
CA GLY A 30 19.49 -9.57 7.27
C GLY A 30 19.47 -11.07 7.02
N ARG A 31 18.43 -11.79 7.47
CA ARG A 31 18.34 -13.24 7.25
C ARG A 31 17.89 -13.54 5.81
N PRO A 32 18.45 -14.57 5.15
CA PRO A 32 18.02 -14.95 3.81
C PRO A 32 16.56 -15.40 3.79
N VAL A 33 15.78 -14.88 2.84
CA VAL A 33 14.36 -15.18 2.66
C VAL A 33 14.16 -15.80 1.29
N ARG A 34 13.37 -16.87 1.21
CA ARG A 34 12.99 -17.50 -0.07
C ARG A 34 11.62 -17.09 -0.55
N GLY A 35 10.80 -16.51 0.34
CA GLY A 35 9.46 -16.07 0.01
C GLY A 35 8.70 -15.64 1.24
N LEU A 36 7.43 -15.27 1.03
CA LEU A 36 6.55 -14.90 2.12
C LEU A 36 5.08 -15.12 1.74
N ARG A 37 4.23 -15.03 2.76
CA ARG A 37 2.78 -15.08 2.60
C ARG A 37 2.17 -13.98 3.43
N VAL A 38 1.15 -13.31 2.90
CA VAL A 38 0.47 -12.19 3.56
C VAL A 38 -0.99 -12.55 3.78
N ALA A 39 -1.46 -12.40 5.00
CA ALA A 39 -2.87 -12.44 5.34
C ALA A 39 -3.39 -11.01 5.50
N VAL A 40 -4.63 -10.74 5.06
CA VAL A 40 -5.22 -9.41 5.06
C VAL A 40 -6.55 -9.42 5.80
N ASN A 41 -6.72 -8.48 6.72
CA ASN A 41 -8.01 -8.18 7.31
C ASN A 41 -8.72 -7.14 6.43
N LEU A 42 -9.66 -7.59 5.60
CA LEU A 42 -10.33 -6.74 4.61
C LEU A 42 -11.15 -5.63 5.25
N ASP A 43 -11.83 -5.92 6.36
CA ASP A 43 -12.63 -4.90 7.04
C ASP A 43 -11.75 -3.79 7.60
N ARG A 44 -10.63 -4.16 8.18
CA ARG A 44 -9.66 -3.18 8.69
C ARG A 44 -9.03 -2.38 7.56
N LEU A 45 -8.75 -3.03 6.42
CA LEU A 45 -8.23 -2.34 5.24
C LEU A 45 -9.20 -1.25 4.76
N ARG A 46 -10.48 -1.57 4.67
CA ARG A 46 -11.50 -0.59 4.27
C ARG A 46 -11.54 0.59 5.24
N GLN A 47 -11.47 0.33 6.55
CA GLN A 47 -11.45 1.37 7.57
C GLN A 47 -10.23 2.28 7.44
N VAL A 48 -9.05 1.70 7.25
CA VAL A 48 -7.80 2.45 7.10
C VAL A 48 -7.84 3.34 5.86
N VAL A 49 -8.28 2.78 4.73
CA VAL A 49 -8.38 3.54 3.48
C VAL A 49 -9.40 4.68 3.62
N ALA A 50 -10.58 4.38 4.16
CA ALA A 50 -11.62 5.40 4.33
C ALA A 50 -11.16 6.54 5.24
N ALA A 51 -10.49 6.22 6.35
CA ALA A 51 -9.98 7.22 7.28
C ALA A 51 -8.93 8.13 6.63
N ASN A 52 -8.00 7.55 5.88
CA ASN A 52 -6.94 8.32 5.23
C ASN A 52 -7.43 9.13 4.03
N LYS A 53 -8.49 8.70 3.36
CA LYS A 53 -9.12 9.48 2.30
C LYS A 53 -9.73 10.79 2.82
N GLN A 54 -10.01 10.89 4.12
CA GLN A 54 -10.52 12.11 4.73
C GLN A 54 -9.43 13.14 5.07
N ARG A 55 -8.16 12.79 4.86
CA ARG A 55 -7.06 13.73 5.10
C ARG A 55 -7.14 14.91 4.14
N PRO A 56 -6.69 16.12 4.60
CA PRO A 56 -6.73 17.32 3.74
C PRO A 56 -6.05 17.09 2.40
N GLY A 57 -6.72 17.50 1.32
CA GLY A 57 -6.17 17.48 -0.03
C GLY A 57 -6.11 16.12 -0.71
N ILE A 58 -6.57 15.06 -0.08
CA ILE A 58 -6.54 13.71 -0.66
C ILE A 58 -7.80 13.49 -1.50
N VAL A 59 -7.59 13.06 -2.75
CA VAL A 59 -8.67 12.82 -3.71
C VAL A 59 -9.01 11.33 -3.78
N GLU A 60 -8.00 10.45 -3.84
CA GLU A 60 -8.24 9.01 -3.93
C GLU A 60 -7.07 8.21 -3.36
N ILE A 61 -7.40 7.04 -2.82
CA ILE A 61 -6.43 6.03 -2.38
C ILE A 61 -6.87 4.68 -2.95
N LEU A 62 -5.98 4.01 -3.67
CA LEU A 62 -6.20 2.68 -4.22
C LEU A 62 -5.16 1.73 -3.67
N VAL A 63 -5.60 0.55 -3.20
CA VAL A 63 -4.73 -0.47 -2.63
C VAL A 63 -5.02 -1.81 -3.26
N SER A 64 -3.97 -2.51 -3.64
CA SER A 64 -4.04 -3.91 -4.08
C SER A 64 -2.97 -4.69 -3.32
N ILE A 65 -3.37 -5.75 -2.63
CA ILE A 65 -2.46 -6.61 -1.86
C ILE A 65 -2.63 -8.05 -2.36
N ASP A 66 -1.52 -8.67 -2.71
CA ASP A 66 -1.52 -10.08 -3.10
C ASP A 66 -1.46 -10.92 -1.81
N SER A 67 -2.59 -11.53 -1.46
CA SER A 67 -2.77 -12.21 -0.18
C SER A 67 -3.13 -13.68 -0.34
N ASP A 68 -2.91 -14.43 0.73
CA ASP A 68 -3.34 -15.83 0.89
C ASP A 68 -2.73 -16.79 -0.14
N ARG A 69 -1.53 -16.47 -0.62
CA ARG A 69 -0.73 -17.36 -1.44
C ARG A 69 0.75 -17.16 -1.15
N ASP A 70 1.55 -18.14 -1.49
CA ASP A 70 3.00 -18.07 -1.31
C ASP A 70 3.62 -17.22 -2.42
N LEU A 71 4.36 -16.20 -2.01
CA LEU A 71 5.05 -15.29 -2.92
C LEU A 71 6.54 -15.59 -2.90
N LYS A 72 7.17 -15.47 -4.07
CA LYS A 72 8.62 -15.69 -4.25
C LYS A 72 9.35 -14.36 -4.20
N VAL A 73 10.64 -14.42 -3.96
CA VAL A 73 11.52 -13.25 -4.10
C VAL A 73 11.33 -12.62 -5.47
N GLY A 74 11.11 -11.31 -5.49
CA GLY A 74 10.83 -10.56 -6.71
C GLY A 74 9.36 -10.40 -7.05
N ASP A 75 8.46 -11.15 -6.40
CA ASP A 75 7.03 -11.00 -6.63
C ASP A 75 6.53 -9.71 -5.98
N ASP A 76 5.50 -9.13 -6.58
CA ASP A 76 4.83 -7.96 -6.02
C ASP A 76 3.92 -8.37 -4.87
N VAL A 77 4.04 -7.66 -3.74
CA VAL A 77 3.22 -7.89 -2.55
C VAL A 77 2.03 -6.94 -2.52
N MET A 78 2.28 -5.67 -2.80
CA MET A 78 1.30 -4.61 -2.64
C MET A 78 1.55 -3.48 -3.61
N LEU A 79 0.46 -2.87 -4.04
CA LEU A 79 0.49 -1.61 -4.77
C LEU A 79 -0.42 -0.64 -4.03
N LEU A 80 0.11 0.53 -3.68
CA LEU A 80 -0.62 1.59 -2.99
C LEU A 80 -0.46 2.88 -3.79
N LEU A 81 -1.59 3.45 -4.22
CA LEU A 81 -1.63 4.70 -4.95
C LEU A 81 -2.36 5.75 -4.12
N VAL A 82 -1.76 6.92 -4.00
CA VAL A 82 -2.38 8.07 -3.34
C VAL A 82 -2.37 9.25 -4.30
N ALA A 83 -3.54 9.82 -4.55
CA ALA A 83 -3.71 11.00 -5.39
C ALA A 83 -4.23 12.15 -4.54
N GLY A 84 -3.65 13.32 -4.69
CA GLY A 84 -4.04 14.51 -3.94
C GLY A 84 -3.54 15.79 -4.58
N ASP A 85 -3.71 16.90 -3.85
CA ASP A 85 -3.47 18.23 -4.39
C ASP A 85 -1.99 18.63 -4.39
N ILE A 86 -1.33 18.58 -3.23
CA ILE A 86 0.06 19.00 -3.10
C ILE A 86 0.92 17.90 -2.48
N ARG A 87 2.20 17.97 -2.73
CA ARG A 87 3.20 16.97 -2.34
C ARG A 87 3.15 16.64 -0.85
N GLU A 88 3.06 17.64 0.01
CA GLU A 88 3.09 17.47 1.46
C GLU A 88 1.90 16.61 1.93
N ASN A 89 0.72 16.87 1.41
CA ASN A 89 -0.49 16.11 1.74
C ASN A 89 -0.41 14.67 1.23
N VAL A 90 0.07 14.47 0.01
CA VAL A 90 0.13 13.17 -0.64
C VAL A 90 1.18 12.28 0.04
N ILE A 91 2.36 12.80 0.34
CA ILE A 91 3.42 12.04 1.02
C ILE A 91 2.98 11.65 2.43
N ALA A 92 2.39 12.59 3.17
CA ALA A 92 1.91 12.31 4.52
C ALA A 92 0.81 11.24 4.51
N ALA A 93 -0.11 11.30 3.57
CA ALA A 93 -1.19 10.30 3.45
C ALA A 93 -0.66 8.93 3.07
N LEU A 94 0.31 8.86 2.14
CA LEU A 94 0.89 7.57 1.76
C LEU A 94 1.62 6.94 2.94
N SER A 95 2.43 7.70 3.65
CA SER A 95 3.17 7.22 4.80
C SER A 95 2.23 6.72 5.90
N ALA A 96 1.21 7.49 6.25
CA ALA A 96 0.24 7.11 7.27
C ALA A 96 -0.57 5.88 6.87
N THR A 97 -1.00 5.81 5.62
CA THR A 97 -1.77 4.67 5.10
C THR A 97 -0.92 3.40 5.11
N LEU A 98 0.32 3.49 4.64
CA LEU A 98 1.23 2.34 4.59
C LEU A 98 1.54 1.83 6.00
N ASP A 99 1.82 2.71 6.96
CA ASP A 99 2.07 2.33 8.34
C ASP A 99 0.85 1.65 8.96
N ALA A 100 -0.35 2.18 8.74
CA ALA A 100 -1.58 1.58 9.25
C ALA A 100 -1.86 0.21 8.62
N ILE A 101 -1.59 0.05 7.34
CA ILE A 101 -1.73 -1.25 6.67
C ILE A 101 -0.80 -2.28 7.30
N LYS A 102 0.47 -1.92 7.47
CA LYS A 102 1.47 -2.84 8.04
C LYS A 102 1.20 -3.23 9.48
N THR A 103 0.63 -2.33 10.28
CA THR A 103 0.42 -2.57 11.72
C THR A 103 -0.96 -3.13 12.05
N GLN A 104 -1.99 -2.87 11.23
CA GLN A 104 -3.37 -3.18 11.56
C GLN A 104 -4.08 -4.10 10.57
N VAL A 105 -3.59 -4.21 9.34
CA VAL A 105 -4.29 -4.87 8.25
C VAL A 105 -3.63 -6.18 7.86
N THR A 106 -2.32 -6.19 7.71
CA THR A 106 -1.58 -7.34 7.19
C THR A 106 -0.86 -8.11 8.29
N HIS A 107 -0.78 -9.43 8.10
CA HIS A 107 0.08 -10.30 8.87
C HIS A 107 0.98 -11.05 7.91
N LYS A 108 2.29 -10.85 8.04
CA LYS A 108 3.28 -11.41 7.14
C LYS A 108 3.95 -12.62 7.76
N THR A 109 4.07 -13.72 7.01
CA THR A 109 4.88 -14.87 7.36
C THR A 109 6.02 -14.99 6.37
N GLU A 110 7.26 -14.89 6.84
CA GLU A 110 8.45 -15.02 6.00
C GLU A 110 8.95 -16.47 6.02
N TYR A 111 9.33 -16.99 4.84
CA TYR A 111 9.94 -18.32 4.70
C TYR A 111 11.45 -18.13 4.53
N PHE A 112 12.21 -18.64 5.49
CA PHE A 112 13.66 -18.51 5.50
C PHE A 112 14.34 -19.71 4.81
N THR A 113 15.49 -19.46 4.24
CA THR A 113 16.31 -20.51 3.63
C THR A 113 17.17 -21.23 4.63
#